data_f9a7f41f54fb4c6e60692a75e5b6f478
#
_entry.id   f9a7f41f54fb4c6e60692a75e5b6f478
#
_cell.length_a   1.000
_cell.length_b   1.000
_cell.length_c   1.000
_cell.angle_alpha   90.00
_cell.angle_beta   90.00
_cell.angle_gamma   90.00
#
_symmetry.space_group_name_H-M   'P 1'
#
loop_
_entity.id
_entity.type
_entity.pdbx_description
1 polymer ?
#
loop_
_entity_poly.entity_id
_entity_poly.type
_entity_poly.pdbx_seq_one_letter_code
_entity_poly.pdbx_strand_id
1 'polypeptide(L)'
;MFSSNFDFEKLIQPIDTETFFKEYWEQQCLVVSRKETDYYSGLFSMKDVDSLIRFSGIRYSDFNVSKVADDFSNQGNKLGGKGSIDPNASPSIYQFYDAYNQGNTLCIFHLQQHWEAIATLCRNLEKYLNHPANVNLYLTPKTAQGFPPHFDTHDVFVLQLSGTKLWRTYDSYWDLPMPEDAQRLPQEVLREQLKAPNHEVELKPGDMLYIPRGFVHEAKTLDTSSLHITVGIPVYRWVDLIQKALTSIVQQNVEFRKAVPVSFLRDDDARTQTKNQLKDLLKTFASSVDIDDAVERLTIKFIGSLSPLADSHFSKLDDLQQIDLDTHVVKRQGMICTTVRKGDVVMIQFPQNRVEGPAYVEPAFRFIAESEAAFPIKSLPDFASDNSKIVLVRRLLKEGLLTIV
;
A
#
# COMPACT_ATOMS: atom_id res chain seq x y z
N MET A 1 -4.04 -23.49 -8.36
CA MET A 1 -4.93 -22.30 -8.34
C MET A 1 -4.90 -21.78 -6.93
N PHE A 2 -4.20 -20.69 -6.70
CA PHE A 2 -4.18 -20.05 -5.39
C PHE A 2 -5.54 -19.42 -5.13
N SER A 3 -6.08 -19.64 -3.92
CA SER A 3 -7.40 -19.16 -3.53
C SER A 3 -7.44 -17.63 -3.61
N SER A 4 -8.14 -17.08 -4.61
CA SER A 4 -8.44 -15.65 -4.79
C SER A 4 -9.26 -15.05 -3.62
N ASN A 5 -9.48 -15.81 -2.56
CA ASN A 5 -10.45 -15.53 -1.50
C ASN A 5 -9.84 -15.08 -0.16
N PHE A 6 -8.57 -14.66 -0.13
CA PHE A 6 -8.02 -14.05 1.08
C PHE A 6 -8.25 -12.54 0.99
N ASP A 7 -9.32 -12.06 1.58
CA ASP A 7 -9.75 -10.67 1.62
C ASP A 7 -9.56 -10.06 3.02
N PHE A 8 -10.03 -8.83 3.19
CA PHE A 8 -9.92 -8.12 4.46
C PHE A 8 -10.74 -8.78 5.58
N GLU A 9 -11.94 -9.28 5.27
CA GLU A 9 -12.80 -9.95 6.27
C GLU A 9 -12.09 -11.21 6.79
N LYS A 10 -11.56 -12.02 5.88
CA LYS A 10 -10.80 -13.21 6.25
C LYS A 10 -9.53 -12.88 7.02
N LEU A 11 -8.86 -11.77 6.70
CA LEU A 11 -7.66 -11.34 7.42
C LEU A 11 -7.92 -11.13 8.90
N ILE A 12 -9.03 -10.47 9.26
CA ILE A 12 -9.34 -10.07 10.63
C ILE A 12 -10.19 -11.08 11.39
N GLN A 13 -10.75 -12.12 10.73
CA GLN A 13 -11.53 -13.15 11.42
C GLN A 13 -10.82 -13.67 12.68
N PRO A 14 -11.55 -13.91 13.79
CA PRO A 14 -13.02 -13.97 13.91
C PRO A 14 -13.71 -12.62 14.21
N ILE A 15 -12.98 -11.50 14.18
CA ILE A 15 -13.55 -10.17 14.40
C ILE A 15 -14.28 -9.75 13.11
N ASP A 16 -15.46 -9.20 13.24
CA ASP A 16 -16.19 -8.60 12.12
C ASP A 16 -15.66 -7.19 11.79
N THR A 17 -15.94 -6.74 10.59
CA THR A 17 -15.40 -5.47 10.08
C THR A 17 -15.95 -4.25 10.82
N GLU A 18 -17.20 -4.26 11.26
CA GLU A 18 -17.80 -3.15 12.01
C GLU A 18 -17.08 -2.99 13.36
N THR A 19 -16.93 -4.09 14.10
CA THR A 19 -16.18 -4.11 15.37
C THR A 19 -14.75 -3.68 15.16
N PHE A 20 -14.08 -4.18 14.10
CA PHE A 20 -12.68 -3.82 13.84
C PHE A 20 -12.52 -2.32 13.62
N PHE A 21 -13.30 -1.69 12.73
CA PHE A 21 -13.18 -0.26 12.46
C PHE A 21 -13.63 0.62 13.62
N LYS A 22 -14.55 0.15 14.44
CA LYS A 22 -15.05 0.91 15.58
C LYS A 22 -14.11 0.87 16.79
N GLU A 23 -13.47 -0.28 17.04
CA GLU A 23 -12.75 -0.50 18.31
C GLU A 23 -11.24 -0.58 18.15
N TYR A 24 -10.74 -0.99 16.97
CA TYR A 24 -9.30 -1.27 16.79
C TYR A 24 -8.61 -0.33 15.81
N TRP A 25 -9.24 -0.04 14.67
CA TRP A 25 -8.61 0.77 13.62
C TRP A 25 -8.18 2.14 14.15
N GLU A 26 -6.85 2.44 14.04
CA GLU A 26 -6.24 3.68 14.57
C GLU A 26 -6.37 3.89 16.09
N GLN A 27 -6.83 2.91 16.85
CA GLN A 27 -7.17 3.08 18.28
C GLN A 27 -6.38 2.17 19.22
N GLN A 28 -6.30 0.88 18.93
CA GLN A 28 -5.60 -0.08 19.81
C GLN A 28 -5.13 -1.32 19.05
N CYS A 29 -4.15 -2.01 19.62
CA CYS A 29 -3.65 -3.27 19.08
C CYS A 29 -4.71 -4.38 19.21
N LEU A 30 -4.72 -5.29 18.23
CA LEU A 30 -5.57 -6.48 18.24
C LEU A 30 -4.72 -7.73 18.04
N VAL A 31 -4.80 -8.66 18.99
CA VAL A 31 -4.23 -10.01 18.86
C VAL A 31 -5.32 -10.99 18.47
N VAL A 32 -5.13 -11.69 17.37
CA VAL A 32 -6.01 -12.79 16.95
C VAL A 32 -5.21 -14.09 16.98
N SER A 33 -5.52 -14.95 17.94
CA SER A 33 -4.93 -16.28 18.06
C SER A 33 -5.81 -17.33 17.41
N ARG A 34 -5.23 -18.10 16.48
CA ARG A 34 -5.94 -19.14 15.72
C ARG A 34 -5.41 -20.51 16.05
N LYS A 35 -6.29 -21.51 15.96
CA LYS A 35 -5.88 -22.92 16.09
C LYS A 35 -5.40 -23.52 14.77
N GLU A 36 -5.68 -22.86 13.66
CA GLU A 36 -5.38 -23.30 12.30
C GLU A 36 -3.99 -22.82 11.91
N THR A 37 -2.99 -23.68 12.13
CA THR A 37 -1.58 -23.35 11.86
C THR A 37 -1.26 -23.19 10.38
N ASP A 38 -2.13 -23.64 9.48
CA ASP A 38 -2.05 -23.56 8.02
C ASP A 38 -2.90 -22.43 7.41
N TYR A 39 -3.47 -21.56 8.26
CA TYR A 39 -4.36 -20.45 7.84
C TYR A 39 -3.77 -19.58 6.73
N TYR A 40 -2.47 -19.38 6.73
CA TYR A 40 -1.73 -18.58 5.74
C TYR A 40 -0.97 -19.44 4.70
N SER A 41 -1.18 -20.75 4.66
CA SER A 41 -0.40 -21.66 3.81
C SER A 41 -0.46 -21.34 2.31
N GLY A 42 -1.56 -20.70 1.86
CA GLY A 42 -1.73 -20.24 0.48
C GLY A 42 -1.03 -18.93 0.13
N LEU A 43 -0.46 -18.21 1.11
CA LEU A 43 0.19 -16.92 0.88
C LEU A 43 1.68 -17.08 0.61
N PHE A 44 2.40 -17.64 1.59
CA PHE A 44 3.84 -17.81 1.53
C PHE A 44 4.31 -18.79 2.61
N SER A 45 5.38 -19.52 2.37
CA SER A 45 5.92 -20.51 3.30
C SER A 45 7.44 -20.45 3.42
N MET A 46 8.00 -21.15 4.41
CA MET A 46 9.45 -21.28 4.57
C MET A 46 10.14 -21.89 3.33
N LYS A 47 9.45 -22.75 2.59
CA LYS A 47 10.00 -23.37 1.37
C LYS A 47 10.12 -22.38 0.21
N ASP A 48 9.33 -21.30 0.24
CA ASP A 48 9.30 -20.31 -0.83
C ASP A 48 10.44 -19.28 -0.69
N VAL A 49 11.08 -19.19 0.50
CA VAL A 49 12.15 -18.22 0.76
C VAL A 49 13.33 -18.42 -0.18
N ASP A 50 13.82 -19.67 -0.34
CA ASP A 50 14.94 -19.96 -1.24
C ASP A 50 14.59 -19.63 -2.71
N SER A 51 13.36 -19.98 -3.12
CA SER A 51 12.86 -19.70 -4.46
C SER A 51 12.75 -18.19 -4.71
N LEU A 52 12.24 -17.45 -3.73
CA LEU A 52 12.14 -15.98 -3.78
C LEU A 52 13.53 -15.35 -3.96
N ILE A 53 14.50 -15.69 -3.10
CA ILE A 53 15.85 -15.14 -3.15
C ILE A 53 16.54 -15.53 -4.47
N ARG A 54 16.37 -16.77 -4.94
CA ARG A 54 17.10 -17.28 -6.11
C ARG A 54 16.55 -16.80 -7.44
N PHE A 55 15.23 -16.67 -7.58
CA PHE A 55 14.59 -16.51 -8.88
C PHE A 55 13.85 -15.20 -9.09
N SER A 56 13.54 -14.45 -8.03
CA SER A 56 12.74 -13.23 -8.14
C SER A 56 13.56 -11.96 -8.41
N GLY A 57 14.86 -12.07 -8.60
CA GLY A 57 15.72 -10.93 -8.93
C GLY A 57 15.84 -9.89 -7.80
N ILE A 58 15.77 -10.33 -6.53
CA ILE A 58 15.92 -9.45 -5.36
C ILE A 58 17.23 -8.65 -5.48
N ARG A 59 17.14 -7.34 -5.33
CA ARG A 59 18.27 -6.39 -5.41
C ARG A 59 18.66 -5.93 -4.01
N TYR A 60 19.84 -5.33 -3.87
CA TYR A 60 20.26 -4.72 -2.61
C TYR A 60 19.33 -3.62 -2.10
N SER A 61 18.55 -2.98 -2.97
CA SER A 61 17.51 -2.01 -2.61
C SER A 61 16.26 -2.66 -1.98
N ASP A 62 16.02 -3.93 -2.27
CA ASP A 62 14.76 -4.61 -1.96
C ASP A 62 14.82 -5.34 -0.61
N PHE A 63 15.98 -5.32 0.08
CA PHE A 63 16.11 -5.98 1.36
C PHE A 63 17.05 -5.25 2.34
N ASN A 64 16.97 -5.66 3.58
CA ASN A 64 17.88 -5.27 4.66
C ASN A 64 18.21 -6.50 5.53
N VAL A 65 19.34 -6.44 6.23
CA VAL A 65 19.65 -7.37 7.32
C VAL A 65 19.80 -6.58 8.60
N SER A 66 19.16 -7.03 9.65
CA SER A 66 19.09 -6.28 10.91
C SER A 66 19.29 -7.19 12.11
N LYS A 67 20.07 -6.70 13.06
CA LYS A 67 20.32 -7.35 14.35
C LYS A 67 20.44 -6.29 15.42
N VAL A 68 19.79 -6.51 16.53
CA VAL A 68 19.97 -5.71 17.73
C VAL A 68 21.15 -6.29 18.53
N ALA A 69 22.13 -5.46 18.84
CA ALA A 69 23.23 -5.84 19.75
C ALA A 69 22.77 -5.87 21.20
N ASP A 70 23.59 -6.47 22.09
CA ASP A 70 23.28 -6.58 23.51
C ASP A 70 23.09 -5.21 24.20
N ASP A 71 23.71 -4.15 23.67
CA ASP A 71 23.50 -2.75 24.07
C ASP A 71 22.27 -2.10 23.40
N PHE A 72 21.49 -2.90 22.66
CA PHE A 72 20.34 -2.48 21.85
C PHE A 72 20.66 -1.48 20.72
N SER A 73 21.91 -1.27 20.37
CA SER A 73 22.24 -0.55 19.14
C SER A 73 21.81 -1.38 17.92
N ASN A 74 21.24 -0.70 16.92
CA ASN A 74 20.90 -1.37 15.65
C ASN A 74 22.19 -1.51 14.82
N GLN A 75 22.73 -2.71 14.77
CA GLN A 75 23.84 -3.05 13.90
C GLN A 75 23.32 -3.52 12.53
N GLY A 76 22.57 -2.65 11.82
CA GLY A 76 22.17 -2.92 10.45
C GLY A 76 23.40 -3.13 9.57
N ASN A 77 23.75 -4.39 9.31
CA ASN A 77 24.80 -4.73 8.37
C ASN A 77 24.20 -4.71 6.96
N LYS A 78 24.64 -3.76 6.14
CA LYS A 78 24.47 -3.90 4.69
C LYS A 78 25.23 -5.15 4.25
N LEU A 79 24.57 -6.10 3.61
CA LEU A 79 25.23 -7.21 2.94
C LEU A 79 26.16 -6.64 1.88
N GLY A 80 27.46 -6.78 2.11
CA GLY A 80 28.49 -6.27 1.20
C GLY A 80 29.50 -5.41 1.98
N GLY A 81 30.75 -5.87 1.99
CA GLY A 81 31.86 -5.25 2.71
C GLY A 81 32.05 -3.75 2.43
N LYS A 82 33.12 -3.17 2.94
CA LYS A 82 33.48 -1.74 2.91
C LYS A 82 33.66 -1.12 1.49
N GLY A 83 32.73 -1.37 0.55
CA GLY A 83 32.73 -0.84 -0.81
C GLY A 83 31.38 -0.22 -1.17
N SER A 84 31.34 0.64 -2.19
CA SER A 84 30.11 1.14 -2.78
C SER A 84 29.40 -0.03 -3.47
N ILE A 85 28.25 -0.48 -2.90
CA ILE A 85 27.43 -1.53 -3.49
C ILE A 85 26.46 -0.85 -4.46
N ASP A 86 26.38 -1.38 -5.69
CA ASP A 86 25.31 -0.98 -6.60
C ASP A 86 23.96 -1.45 -6.04
N PRO A 87 23.04 -0.54 -5.69
CA PRO A 87 21.73 -0.90 -5.12
C PRO A 87 20.88 -1.75 -6.08
N ASN A 88 21.17 -1.72 -7.38
CA ASN A 88 20.48 -2.50 -8.41
C ASN A 88 21.08 -3.89 -8.65
N ALA A 89 22.26 -4.18 -8.09
CA ALA A 89 22.84 -5.51 -8.16
C ALA A 89 22.08 -6.49 -7.25
N SER A 90 22.09 -7.78 -7.60
CA SER A 90 21.52 -8.84 -6.79
C SER A 90 22.60 -9.51 -5.95
N PRO A 91 22.38 -9.71 -4.65
CA PRO A 91 23.30 -10.49 -3.83
C PRO A 91 23.24 -11.97 -4.17
N SER A 92 24.30 -12.71 -3.84
CA SER A 92 24.26 -14.17 -3.94
C SER A 92 23.44 -14.75 -2.78
N ILE A 93 22.82 -15.89 -3.01
CA ILE A 93 22.07 -16.61 -1.96
C ILE A 93 22.94 -16.93 -0.74
N TYR A 94 24.24 -17.17 -0.94
CA TYR A 94 25.19 -17.45 0.14
C TYR A 94 25.38 -16.26 1.09
N GLN A 95 25.24 -15.02 0.61
CA GLN A 95 25.29 -13.84 1.46
C GLN A 95 24.08 -13.79 2.41
N PHE A 96 22.90 -14.21 1.95
CA PHE A 96 21.73 -14.35 2.81
C PHE A 96 21.93 -15.45 3.87
N TYR A 97 22.45 -16.62 3.46
CA TYR A 97 22.73 -17.71 4.42
C TYR A 97 23.77 -17.28 5.47
N ASP A 98 24.82 -16.59 5.07
CA ASP A 98 25.84 -16.09 5.98
C ASP A 98 25.26 -15.08 6.97
N ALA A 99 24.51 -14.10 6.51
CA ALA A 99 23.85 -13.12 7.37
C ALA A 99 22.89 -13.81 8.37
N TYR A 100 22.08 -14.74 7.91
CA TYR A 100 21.16 -15.50 8.76
C TYR A 100 21.91 -16.30 9.83
N ASN A 101 22.98 -16.99 9.46
CA ASN A 101 23.81 -17.77 10.37
C ASN A 101 24.53 -16.91 11.41
N GLN A 102 24.79 -15.63 11.10
CA GLN A 102 25.34 -14.64 12.05
C GLN A 102 24.27 -14.08 13.01
N GLY A 103 23.03 -14.55 12.93
CA GLY A 103 21.93 -14.13 13.80
C GLY A 103 21.17 -12.89 13.31
N ASN A 104 21.37 -12.48 12.04
CA ASN A 104 20.62 -11.36 11.49
C ASN A 104 19.21 -11.78 11.02
N THR A 105 18.24 -10.91 11.25
CA THR A 105 16.92 -10.99 10.61
C THR A 105 17.06 -10.55 9.15
N LEU A 106 16.58 -11.36 8.23
CA LEU A 106 16.44 -11.00 6.82
C LEU A 106 15.10 -10.30 6.62
N CYS A 107 15.14 -9.09 6.06
CA CYS A 107 13.97 -8.28 5.77
C CYS A 107 13.89 -8.08 4.25
N ILE A 108 12.85 -8.58 3.59
CA ILE A 108 12.61 -8.35 2.16
C ILE A 108 11.40 -7.42 2.04
N PHE A 109 11.61 -6.27 1.40
CA PHE A 109 10.61 -5.23 1.25
C PHE A 109 9.80 -5.42 -0.04
N HIS A 110 8.57 -4.93 -0.04
CA HIS A 110 7.68 -4.95 -1.21
C HIS A 110 7.48 -6.35 -1.79
N LEU A 111 7.28 -7.37 -0.93
CA LEU A 111 7.09 -8.76 -1.35
C LEU A 111 5.99 -8.95 -2.41
N GLN A 112 4.98 -8.06 -2.44
CA GLN A 112 3.94 -8.03 -3.46
C GLN A 112 4.46 -7.80 -4.89
N GLN A 113 5.68 -7.31 -5.07
CA GLN A 113 6.30 -7.15 -6.40
C GLN A 113 6.97 -8.43 -6.88
N HIS A 114 7.16 -9.39 -5.99
CA HIS A 114 7.95 -10.60 -6.24
C HIS A 114 7.15 -11.91 -6.08
N TRP A 115 5.92 -11.84 -5.53
CA TRP A 115 5.13 -13.03 -5.20
C TRP A 115 3.64 -12.83 -5.49
N GLU A 116 3.11 -13.64 -6.40
CA GLU A 116 1.75 -13.48 -6.95
C GLU A 116 0.65 -13.54 -5.88
N ALA A 117 0.71 -14.52 -4.95
CA ALA A 117 -0.30 -14.64 -3.89
C ALA A 117 -0.32 -13.40 -2.98
N ILE A 118 0.84 -12.81 -2.70
CA ILE A 118 0.97 -11.58 -1.91
C ILE A 118 0.49 -10.36 -2.69
N ALA A 119 0.77 -10.28 -3.99
CA ALA A 119 0.23 -9.23 -4.85
C ALA A 119 -1.32 -9.26 -4.87
N THR A 120 -1.90 -10.46 -4.91
CA THR A 120 -3.34 -10.66 -4.85
C THR A 120 -3.93 -10.25 -3.50
N LEU A 121 -3.27 -10.62 -2.39
CA LEU A 121 -3.63 -10.16 -1.04
C LEU A 121 -3.66 -8.63 -0.99
N CYS A 122 -2.58 -7.96 -1.39
CA CYS A 122 -2.53 -6.49 -1.41
C CYS A 122 -3.71 -5.91 -2.20
N ARG A 123 -3.98 -6.42 -3.40
CA ARG A 123 -5.08 -5.94 -4.23
C ARG A 123 -6.44 -6.10 -3.56
N ASN A 124 -6.71 -7.22 -2.87
CA ASN A 124 -7.97 -7.43 -2.16
C ASN A 124 -8.12 -6.42 -1.01
N LEU A 125 -7.04 -6.16 -0.27
CA LEU A 125 -7.01 -5.15 0.79
C LEU A 125 -7.18 -3.74 0.23
N GLU A 126 -6.49 -3.38 -0.85
CA GLU A 126 -6.60 -2.11 -1.54
C GLU A 126 -8.01 -1.85 -2.07
N LYS A 127 -8.65 -2.89 -2.62
CA LYS A 127 -10.05 -2.79 -3.09
C LYS A 127 -11.03 -2.54 -1.93
N TYR A 128 -10.78 -3.15 -0.79
CA TYR A 128 -11.64 -3.00 0.40
C TYR A 128 -11.41 -1.67 1.12
N LEU A 129 -10.14 -1.37 1.43
CA LEU A 129 -9.76 -0.24 2.28
C LEU A 129 -9.68 1.10 1.52
N ASN A 130 -9.50 1.07 0.19
CA ASN A 130 -9.15 2.23 -0.65
C ASN A 130 -7.88 2.98 -0.18
N HIS A 131 -6.97 2.24 0.42
CA HIS A 131 -5.63 2.66 0.82
C HIS A 131 -4.60 1.73 0.21
N PRO A 132 -3.37 2.21 -0.10
CA PRO A 132 -2.29 1.34 -0.57
C PRO A 132 -1.95 0.26 0.46
N ALA A 133 -1.50 -0.90 -0.01
CA ALA A 133 -0.97 -1.97 0.83
C ALA A 133 0.44 -2.35 0.40
N ASN A 134 1.34 -2.54 1.37
CA ASN A 134 2.71 -3.00 1.14
C ASN A 134 3.00 -4.20 2.05
N VAL A 135 3.69 -5.19 1.52
CA VAL A 135 4.05 -6.36 2.32
C VAL A 135 5.56 -6.50 2.43
N ASN A 136 6.04 -6.68 3.65
CA ASN A 136 7.43 -7.00 3.93
C ASN A 136 7.53 -8.38 4.58
N LEU A 137 8.60 -9.11 4.24
CA LEU A 137 8.90 -10.41 4.81
C LEU A 137 10.02 -10.28 5.83
N TYR A 138 9.90 -11.00 6.94
CA TYR A 138 10.91 -11.08 7.99
C TYR A 138 11.21 -12.54 8.34
N LEU A 139 12.44 -12.96 8.10
CA LEU A 139 12.96 -14.26 8.51
C LEU A 139 14.00 -14.03 9.62
N THR A 140 13.66 -14.41 10.85
CA THR A 140 14.50 -14.21 12.03
C THR A 140 15.03 -15.55 12.55
N PRO A 141 16.35 -15.74 12.74
CA PRO A 141 16.91 -16.93 13.36
C PRO A 141 16.41 -17.11 14.81
N LYS A 142 16.59 -18.28 15.38
CA LYS A 142 16.33 -18.52 16.81
C LYS A 142 17.20 -17.60 17.69
N THR A 143 16.69 -17.22 18.84
CA THR A 143 17.39 -16.39 19.85
C THR A 143 17.91 -15.07 19.29
N ALA A 144 17.13 -14.42 18.40
CA ALA A 144 17.53 -13.17 17.75
C ALA A 144 16.44 -12.10 17.82
N GLN A 145 16.89 -10.84 17.75
CA GLN A 145 16.02 -9.67 17.63
C GLN A 145 16.51 -8.80 16.47
N GLY A 146 15.63 -8.47 15.53
CA GLY A 146 15.98 -7.69 14.36
C GLY A 146 15.99 -6.18 14.62
N PHE A 147 14.99 -5.67 15.34
CA PHE A 147 14.80 -4.24 15.57
C PHE A 147 14.59 -3.95 17.06
N PRO A 148 15.15 -2.82 17.57
CA PRO A 148 14.83 -2.33 18.89
C PRO A 148 13.37 -1.86 18.95
N PRO A 149 12.83 -1.54 20.15
CA PRO A 149 11.52 -0.92 20.28
C PRO A 149 11.39 0.29 19.35
N HIS A 150 10.32 0.35 18.57
CA HIS A 150 10.04 1.43 17.61
C HIS A 150 8.54 1.54 17.38
N PHE A 151 8.11 2.59 16.68
CA PHE A 151 6.76 2.69 16.12
C PHE A 151 6.85 2.92 14.60
N ASP A 152 5.80 2.52 13.91
CA ASP A 152 5.63 2.78 12.49
C ASP A 152 4.70 3.98 12.26
N THR A 153 4.85 4.63 11.08
CA THR A 153 3.98 5.74 10.64
C THR A 153 2.84 5.26 9.73
N HIS A 154 2.61 3.96 9.67
CA HIS A 154 1.52 3.29 8.96
C HIS A 154 0.96 2.16 9.83
N ASP A 155 -0.27 1.79 9.57
CA ASP A 155 -0.92 0.67 10.27
C ASP A 155 -0.35 -0.65 9.78
N VAL A 156 -0.20 -1.63 10.68
CA VAL A 156 0.49 -2.90 10.38
C VAL A 156 -0.35 -4.10 10.81
N PHE A 157 -0.51 -5.08 9.92
CA PHE A 157 -0.95 -6.42 10.25
C PHE A 157 0.24 -7.37 10.17
N VAL A 158 0.60 -7.97 11.28
CA VAL A 158 1.63 -9.01 11.36
C VAL A 158 0.96 -10.37 11.18
N LEU A 159 1.39 -11.14 10.19
CA LEU A 159 0.88 -12.48 9.91
C LEU A 159 1.98 -13.50 10.18
N GLN A 160 1.83 -14.33 11.21
CA GLN A 160 2.82 -15.34 11.55
C GLN A 160 2.65 -16.58 10.65
N LEU A 161 3.65 -16.86 9.83
CA LEU A 161 3.60 -17.93 8.83
C LEU A 161 4.24 -19.24 9.30
N SER A 162 5.38 -19.15 9.99
CA SER A 162 6.13 -20.32 10.46
C SER A 162 6.96 -20.00 11.70
N GLY A 163 7.18 -20.99 12.56
CA GLY A 163 7.85 -20.80 13.84
C GLY A 163 7.10 -19.83 14.75
N THR A 164 7.75 -19.37 15.82
CA THR A 164 7.10 -18.48 16.80
C THR A 164 7.90 -17.20 17.03
N LYS A 165 7.23 -16.14 17.45
CA LYS A 165 7.87 -14.87 17.77
C LYS A 165 7.16 -14.19 18.93
N LEU A 166 7.92 -13.81 19.95
CA LEU A 166 7.42 -13.06 21.09
C LEU A 166 7.33 -11.58 20.72
N TRP A 167 6.13 -11.05 20.75
CA TRP A 167 5.82 -9.64 20.49
C TRP A 167 5.45 -8.93 21.79
N ARG A 168 5.92 -7.70 21.91
CA ARG A 168 5.50 -6.76 22.95
C ARG A 168 4.97 -5.51 22.27
N THR A 169 3.81 -5.06 22.70
CA THR A 169 3.24 -3.78 22.27
C THR A 169 3.03 -2.89 23.49
N TYR A 170 3.19 -1.60 23.30
CA TYR A 170 3.10 -0.56 24.31
C TYR A 170 2.08 0.49 23.88
N ASP A 171 1.82 1.49 24.70
CA ASP A 171 0.99 2.63 24.33
C ASP A 171 1.52 3.37 23.10
N SER A 172 0.65 4.15 22.46
CA SER A 172 1.09 5.08 21.44
C SER A 172 2.09 6.06 22.05
N TYR A 173 3.23 6.21 21.41
CA TYR A 173 4.18 7.25 21.75
C TYR A 173 3.83 8.58 21.05
N TRP A 174 3.30 8.49 19.83
CA TRP A 174 2.94 9.62 19.00
C TRP A 174 1.62 9.31 18.30
N ASP A 175 0.56 9.98 18.71
CA ASP A 175 -0.76 9.70 18.18
C ASP A 175 -0.83 10.03 16.69
N LEU A 176 -1.12 8.99 15.88
CA LEU A 176 -1.30 9.07 14.43
C LEU A 176 -0.15 9.81 13.71
N PRO A 177 1.11 9.36 13.85
CA PRO A 177 2.28 10.06 13.34
C PRO A 177 2.23 10.25 11.83
N MET A 178 2.86 11.32 11.37
CA MET A 178 3.12 11.58 9.97
C MET A 178 4.41 10.85 9.53
N PRO A 179 4.61 10.54 8.23
CA PRO A 179 5.82 9.90 7.74
C PRO A 179 7.11 10.59 8.15
N GLU A 180 7.07 11.93 8.28
CA GLU A 180 8.20 12.75 8.68
C GLU A 180 8.59 12.57 10.16
N ASP A 181 7.70 11.98 10.96
CA ASP A 181 7.92 11.78 12.39
C ASP A 181 8.74 10.52 12.68
N ALA A 182 8.87 9.59 11.73
CA ALA A 182 9.59 8.33 11.87
C ALA A 182 11.05 8.47 12.33
N GLN A 183 11.69 9.62 12.06
CA GLN A 183 13.11 9.86 12.35
C GLN A 183 13.34 10.73 13.59
N ARG A 184 12.28 11.14 14.31
CA ARG A 184 12.38 12.19 15.34
C ARG A 184 12.72 11.70 16.73
N LEU A 185 12.79 10.38 16.97
CA LEU A 185 12.97 9.83 18.30
C LEU A 185 14.34 9.16 18.48
N PRO A 186 15.19 9.69 19.39
CA PRO A 186 16.33 8.95 19.90
C PRO A 186 15.84 7.69 20.63
N GLN A 187 16.44 6.53 20.31
CA GLN A 187 16.13 5.23 20.95
C GLN A 187 16.24 5.28 22.49
N GLU A 188 17.14 6.09 23.02
CA GLU A 188 17.34 6.30 24.44
C GLU A 188 16.11 6.90 25.11
N VAL A 189 15.53 7.95 24.50
CA VAL A 189 14.31 8.60 25.01
C VAL A 189 13.12 7.64 25.00
N LEU A 190 13.00 6.85 23.92
CA LEU A 190 11.93 5.87 23.81
C LEU A 190 12.02 4.83 24.94
N ARG A 191 13.21 4.31 25.23
CA ARG A 191 13.44 3.32 26.31
C ARG A 191 13.15 3.84 27.70
N GLU A 192 13.57 5.05 27.99
CA GLU A 192 13.33 5.68 29.30
C GLU A 192 11.82 5.87 29.57
N GLN A 193 11.02 5.96 28.52
CA GLN A 193 9.58 6.18 28.62
C GLN A 193 8.75 4.90 28.51
N LEU A 194 9.35 3.78 28.06
CA LEU A 194 8.65 2.50 27.98
C LEU A 194 8.28 2.00 29.38
N LYS A 195 6.97 1.86 29.59
CA LYS A 195 6.38 1.20 30.75
C LYS A 195 6.31 -0.32 30.54
N ALA A 196 5.56 -1.01 31.39
CA ALA A 196 5.19 -2.40 31.12
C ALA A 196 4.44 -2.51 29.79
N PRO A 197 4.67 -3.58 28.98
CA PRO A 197 3.94 -3.78 27.74
C PRO A 197 2.44 -3.99 28.00
N ASN A 198 1.60 -3.45 27.11
CA ASN A 198 0.17 -3.68 27.13
C ASN A 198 -0.18 -5.11 26.71
N HIS A 199 0.57 -5.62 25.74
CA HIS A 199 0.48 -7.01 25.33
C HIS A 199 1.89 -7.63 25.28
N GLU A 200 2.00 -8.81 25.84
CA GLU A 200 3.13 -9.71 25.63
C GLU A 200 2.57 -11.03 25.11
N VAL A 201 2.81 -11.34 23.84
CA VAL A 201 2.22 -12.50 23.17
C VAL A 201 3.23 -13.20 22.29
N GLU A 202 3.28 -14.52 22.37
CA GLU A 202 4.01 -15.36 21.42
C GLU A 202 3.08 -15.74 20.28
N LEU A 203 3.26 -15.09 19.12
CA LEU A 203 2.53 -15.45 17.90
C LEU A 203 3.00 -16.78 17.35
N LYS A 204 2.03 -17.62 16.98
CA LYS A 204 2.20 -18.95 16.37
C LYS A 204 1.68 -18.93 14.92
N PRO A 205 2.04 -19.88 14.08
CA PRO A 205 1.53 -19.95 12.71
C PRO A 205 0.00 -19.88 12.69
N GLY A 206 -0.53 -18.99 11.84
CA GLY A 206 -1.96 -18.65 11.75
C GLY A 206 -2.39 -17.45 12.58
N ASP A 207 -1.61 -17.04 13.58
CA ASP A 207 -1.95 -15.86 14.41
C ASP A 207 -1.72 -14.56 13.63
N MET A 208 -2.45 -13.53 14.05
CA MET A 208 -2.34 -12.14 13.57
C MET A 208 -2.20 -11.16 14.73
N LEU A 209 -1.39 -10.12 14.52
CA LEU A 209 -1.33 -8.96 15.39
C LEU A 209 -1.53 -7.70 14.53
N TYR A 210 -2.56 -6.90 14.84
CA TYR A 210 -2.72 -5.57 14.29
C TYR A 210 -2.12 -4.54 15.23
N ILE A 211 -1.33 -3.62 14.68
CA ILE A 211 -0.68 -2.53 15.40
C ILE A 211 -1.03 -1.23 14.69
N PRO A 212 -1.77 -0.31 15.31
CA PRO A 212 -1.99 1.02 14.75
C PRO A 212 -0.67 1.80 14.67
N ARG A 213 -0.57 2.71 13.73
CA ARG A 213 0.58 3.62 13.65
C ARG A 213 0.77 4.42 14.94
N GLY A 214 2.02 4.63 15.32
CA GLY A 214 2.38 5.33 16.55
C GLY A 214 2.53 4.44 17.78
N PHE A 215 1.96 3.23 17.76
CA PHE A 215 2.09 2.27 18.86
C PHE A 215 3.48 1.64 18.85
N VAL A 216 4.16 1.73 19.98
CA VAL A 216 5.49 1.17 20.10
C VAL A 216 5.42 -0.35 20.19
N HIS A 217 6.33 -1.01 19.49
CA HIS A 217 6.42 -2.45 19.49
C HIS A 217 7.85 -2.95 19.33
N GLU A 218 8.07 -4.17 19.75
CA GLU A 218 9.31 -4.93 19.56
C GLU A 218 9.00 -6.42 19.42
N ALA A 219 9.89 -7.18 18.80
CA ALA A 219 9.72 -8.61 18.68
C ALA A 219 11.05 -9.36 18.63
N LYS A 220 11.08 -10.52 19.30
CA LYS A 220 12.24 -11.42 19.32
C LYS A 220 11.82 -12.88 19.17
N THR A 221 12.71 -13.70 18.60
CA THR A 221 12.58 -15.14 18.62
C THR A 221 13.14 -15.73 19.90
N LEU A 222 12.56 -16.84 20.32
CA LEU A 222 13.05 -17.65 21.44
C LEU A 222 13.75 -18.90 20.90
N ASP A 223 13.20 -20.08 21.15
CA ASP A 223 13.83 -21.37 20.84
C ASP A 223 13.67 -21.80 19.36
N THR A 224 12.79 -21.12 18.62
CA THR A 224 12.55 -21.40 17.19
C THR A 224 12.87 -20.19 16.32
N SER A 225 13.21 -20.42 15.05
CA SER A 225 13.21 -19.36 14.05
C SER A 225 11.78 -18.90 13.76
N SER A 226 11.63 -17.72 13.17
CA SER A 226 10.33 -17.15 12.82
C SER A 226 10.33 -16.63 11.38
N LEU A 227 9.31 -17.01 10.63
CA LEU A 227 8.93 -16.38 9.37
C LEU A 227 7.58 -15.70 9.55
N HIS A 228 7.53 -14.40 9.36
CA HIS A 228 6.27 -13.64 9.30
C HIS A 228 6.33 -12.62 8.17
N ILE A 229 5.17 -12.18 7.74
CA ILE A 229 5.03 -11.01 6.89
C ILE A 229 4.31 -9.91 7.66
N THR A 230 4.61 -8.67 7.30
CA THR A 230 3.82 -7.52 7.73
C THR A 230 3.09 -6.95 6.52
N VAL A 231 1.80 -6.69 6.68
CA VAL A 231 1.01 -5.92 5.73
C VAL A 231 0.88 -4.50 6.27
N GLY A 232 1.62 -3.59 5.70
CA GLY A 232 1.57 -2.17 6.04
C GLY A 232 0.51 -1.45 5.21
N ILE A 233 -0.29 -0.61 5.86
CA ILE A 233 -1.31 0.23 5.23
C ILE A 233 -0.93 1.70 5.40
N PRO A 234 -0.22 2.30 4.43
CA PRO A 234 0.04 3.74 4.41
C PRO A 234 -1.25 4.50 4.07
N VAL A 235 -2.03 4.80 5.10
CA VAL A 235 -3.36 5.38 4.94
C VAL A 235 -3.31 6.76 4.29
N TYR A 236 -4.33 7.07 3.48
CA TYR A 236 -4.63 8.45 3.11
C TYR A 236 -5.29 9.16 4.28
N ARG A 237 -4.78 10.33 4.63
CA ARG A 237 -5.19 11.13 5.78
C ARG A 237 -6.01 12.34 5.33
N TRP A 238 -6.72 12.94 6.24
CA TRP A 238 -7.42 14.20 5.97
C TRP A 238 -6.51 15.30 5.39
N VAL A 239 -5.26 15.38 5.87
CA VAL A 239 -4.28 16.34 5.33
C VAL A 239 -3.94 16.06 3.86
N ASP A 240 -3.89 14.79 3.44
CA ASP A 240 -3.64 14.44 2.04
C ASP A 240 -4.81 14.91 1.15
N LEU A 241 -6.05 14.78 1.62
CA LEU A 241 -7.24 15.27 0.92
C LEU A 241 -7.29 16.80 0.89
N ILE A 242 -6.99 17.47 2.01
CA ILE A 242 -6.89 18.93 2.09
C ILE A 242 -5.83 19.47 1.12
N GLN A 243 -4.70 18.79 0.98
CA GLN A 243 -3.68 19.18 -0.01
C GLN A 243 -4.19 19.06 -1.46
N LYS A 244 -5.04 18.06 -1.77
CA LYS A 244 -5.68 17.97 -3.10
C LYS A 244 -6.67 19.09 -3.31
N ALA A 245 -7.47 19.41 -2.30
CA ALA A 245 -8.39 20.54 -2.30
C ALA A 245 -7.64 21.88 -2.52
N LEU A 246 -6.52 22.09 -1.82
CA LEU A 246 -5.67 23.25 -2.00
C LEU A 246 -5.10 23.32 -3.43
N THR A 247 -4.65 22.18 -3.97
CA THR A 247 -4.16 22.11 -5.35
C THR A 247 -5.25 22.53 -6.35
N SER A 248 -6.49 22.11 -6.13
CA SER A 248 -7.62 22.45 -6.97
C SER A 248 -7.87 23.97 -6.99
N ILE A 249 -8.04 24.59 -5.81
CA ILE A 249 -8.35 26.02 -5.73
C ILE A 249 -7.19 26.90 -6.23
N VAL A 250 -5.94 26.50 -6.00
CA VAL A 250 -4.77 27.23 -6.51
C VAL A 250 -4.76 27.30 -8.04
N GLN A 251 -5.28 26.27 -8.73
CA GLN A 251 -5.40 26.29 -10.20
C GLN A 251 -6.49 27.25 -10.69
N GLN A 252 -7.57 27.39 -9.94
CA GLN A 252 -8.77 28.15 -10.32
C GLN A 252 -8.69 29.61 -9.87
N ASN A 253 -8.02 29.92 -8.76
CA ASN A 253 -7.98 31.26 -8.15
C ASN A 253 -6.55 31.82 -8.06
N VAL A 254 -6.30 32.91 -8.78
CA VAL A 254 -4.99 33.56 -8.84
C VAL A 254 -4.54 34.13 -7.48
N GLU A 255 -5.47 34.47 -6.57
CA GLU A 255 -5.13 35.08 -5.28
C GLU A 255 -4.22 34.13 -4.44
N PHE A 256 -4.42 32.82 -4.55
CA PHE A 256 -3.56 31.83 -3.89
C PHE A 256 -2.15 31.71 -4.50
N ARG A 257 -1.92 32.30 -5.67
CA ARG A 257 -0.62 32.28 -6.36
C ARG A 257 0.16 33.60 -6.25
N LYS A 258 -0.43 34.61 -5.64
CA LYS A 258 0.24 35.87 -5.41
C LYS A 258 1.39 35.72 -4.40
N ALA A 259 2.41 36.54 -4.56
CA ALA A 259 3.50 36.63 -3.59
C ALA A 259 3.01 37.16 -2.24
N VAL A 260 3.59 36.62 -1.17
CA VAL A 260 3.43 37.17 0.17
C VAL A 260 4.00 38.60 0.19
N PRO A 261 3.43 39.57 0.94
CA PRO A 261 3.91 40.95 1.02
C PRO A 261 5.41 41.04 1.29
N VAL A 262 6.09 41.93 0.55
CA VAL A 262 7.54 42.15 0.72
C VAL A 262 7.81 42.62 2.14
N SER A 263 8.94 42.22 2.72
CA SER A 263 9.36 42.62 4.07
C SER A 263 8.53 42.04 5.25
N PHE A 264 7.59 41.11 5.03
CA PHE A 264 6.72 40.54 6.08
C PHE A 264 7.48 39.95 7.30
N LEU A 265 8.77 39.61 7.16
CA LEU A 265 9.61 39.15 8.26
C LEU A 265 10.19 40.26 9.15
N ARG A 266 10.25 41.51 8.62
CA ARG A 266 10.96 42.64 9.26
C ARG A 266 10.07 43.82 9.59
N ASP A 267 8.93 43.93 8.89
CA ASP A 267 8.00 45.05 8.97
C ASP A 267 6.70 44.55 9.61
N ASP A 268 6.26 45.20 10.70
CA ASP A 268 5.09 44.76 11.47
C ASP A 268 3.78 45.04 10.72
N ASP A 269 3.73 46.10 9.89
CA ASP A 269 2.56 46.39 9.06
C ASP A 269 2.42 45.35 7.95
N ALA A 270 3.52 45.02 7.26
CA ALA A 270 3.54 43.95 6.25
C ALA A 270 3.19 42.60 6.87
N ARG A 271 3.64 42.32 8.09
CA ARG A 271 3.27 41.11 8.84
C ARG A 271 1.79 41.06 9.18
N THR A 272 1.21 42.20 9.61
CA THR A 272 -0.21 42.29 9.92
C THR A 272 -1.07 42.14 8.65
N GLN A 273 -0.65 42.75 7.55
CA GLN A 273 -1.30 42.57 6.24
C GLN A 273 -1.26 41.12 5.81
N THR A 274 -0.10 40.44 5.93
CA THR A 274 0.03 39.01 5.61
C THR A 274 -0.95 38.16 6.40
N LYS A 275 -1.06 38.38 7.72
CA LYS A 275 -2.00 37.64 8.59
C LYS A 275 -3.45 37.84 8.16
N ASN A 276 -3.84 39.05 7.84
CA ASN A 276 -5.21 39.38 7.42
C ASN A 276 -5.52 38.74 6.06
N GLN A 277 -4.61 38.90 5.10
CA GLN A 277 -4.78 38.29 3.78
C GLN A 277 -4.85 36.76 3.86
N LEU A 278 -4.01 36.09 4.69
CA LEU A 278 -4.10 34.66 4.92
C LEU A 278 -5.46 34.24 5.48
N LYS A 279 -6.00 35.00 6.48
CA LYS A 279 -7.34 34.71 7.03
C LYS A 279 -8.44 34.81 5.97
N ASP A 280 -8.36 35.79 5.07
CA ASP A 280 -9.34 35.95 4.00
C ASP A 280 -9.20 34.86 2.93
N LEU A 281 -7.98 34.44 2.60
CA LEU A 281 -7.74 33.32 1.72
C LEU A 281 -8.27 32.00 2.33
N LEU A 282 -8.11 31.76 3.64
CA LEU A 282 -8.67 30.59 4.31
C LEU A 282 -10.20 30.58 4.28
N LYS A 283 -10.88 31.74 4.44
CA LYS A 283 -12.34 31.83 4.27
C LYS A 283 -12.74 31.53 2.82
N THR A 284 -12.02 32.11 1.85
CA THR A 284 -12.23 31.83 0.42
C THR A 284 -12.04 30.35 0.11
N PHE A 285 -10.99 29.72 0.64
CA PHE A 285 -10.77 28.29 0.53
C PHE A 285 -12.00 27.50 1.04
N ALA A 286 -12.43 27.75 2.27
CA ALA A 286 -13.55 27.02 2.88
C ALA A 286 -14.87 27.18 2.12
N SER A 287 -15.10 28.34 1.46
CA SER A 287 -16.36 28.64 0.77
C SER A 287 -16.38 28.27 -0.72
N SER A 288 -15.22 28.12 -1.34
CA SER A 288 -15.10 28.00 -2.81
C SER A 288 -14.34 26.77 -3.29
N VAL A 289 -13.82 25.94 -2.37
CA VAL A 289 -13.11 24.72 -2.75
C VAL A 289 -14.05 23.71 -3.37
N ASP A 290 -13.63 23.11 -4.46
CA ASP A 290 -14.32 21.99 -5.08
C ASP A 290 -13.90 20.68 -4.38
N ILE A 291 -14.80 20.16 -3.54
CA ILE A 291 -14.58 18.94 -2.76
C ILE A 291 -14.60 17.71 -3.67
N ASP A 292 -15.47 17.69 -4.67
CA ASP A 292 -15.57 16.56 -5.60
C ASP A 292 -14.29 16.43 -6.44
N ASP A 293 -13.72 17.54 -6.95
CA ASP A 293 -12.42 17.53 -7.65
C ASP A 293 -11.29 17.07 -6.71
N ALA A 294 -11.32 17.45 -5.44
CA ALA A 294 -10.31 16.99 -4.47
C ALA A 294 -10.36 15.47 -4.25
N VAL A 295 -11.55 14.89 -4.08
CA VAL A 295 -11.77 13.45 -3.93
C VAL A 295 -11.38 12.74 -5.22
N GLU A 296 -11.77 13.25 -6.39
CA GLU A 296 -11.41 12.70 -7.69
C GLU A 296 -9.88 12.64 -7.88
N ARG A 297 -9.16 13.72 -7.54
CA ARG A 297 -7.69 13.76 -7.61
C ARG A 297 -7.03 12.73 -6.71
N LEU A 298 -7.57 12.48 -5.51
CA LEU A 298 -7.06 11.46 -4.61
C LEU A 298 -7.34 10.06 -5.17
N THR A 299 -8.54 9.83 -5.71
CA THR A 299 -8.93 8.58 -6.37
C THR A 299 -8.02 8.26 -7.56
N ILE A 300 -7.75 9.24 -8.44
CA ILE A 300 -6.82 9.08 -9.57
C ILE A 300 -5.41 8.72 -9.07
N LYS A 301 -4.93 9.42 -8.03
CA LYS A 301 -3.62 9.13 -7.42
C LYS A 301 -3.57 7.70 -6.89
N PHE A 302 -4.60 7.28 -6.14
CA PHE A 302 -4.68 5.93 -5.59
C PHE A 302 -4.66 4.88 -6.70
N ILE A 303 -5.61 4.92 -7.64
CA ILE A 303 -5.70 3.94 -8.73
C ILE A 303 -4.42 3.93 -9.58
N GLY A 304 -3.88 5.11 -9.90
CA GLY A 304 -2.64 5.21 -10.68
C GLY A 304 -1.40 4.64 -9.99
N SER A 305 -1.40 4.54 -8.65
CA SER A 305 -0.30 3.96 -7.89
C SER A 305 -0.32 2.44 -7.80
N LEU A 306 -1.45 1.81 -8.11
CA LEU A 306 -1.60 0.35 -8.04
C LEU A 306 -0.84 -0.34 -9.17
N SER A 307 -0.25 -1.52 -8.89
CA SER A 307 0.42 -2.34 -9.90
C SER A 307 -0.57 -3.32 -10.55
N PRO A 308 -0.57 -3.51 -11.88
CA PRO A 308 -1.37 -4.56 -12.52
C PRO A 308 -1.01 -5.95 -11.99
N LEU A 309 -2.00 -6.84 -11.81
CA LEU A 309 -1.76 -8.23 -11.47
C LEU A 309 -1.41 -9.04 -12.73
N ALA A 310 -0.62 -10.10 -12.55
CA ALA A 310 -0.36 -11.09 -13.59
C ALA A 310 -1.60 -12.00 -13.77
N ASP A 311 -2.13 -12.12 -14.99
CA ASP A 311 -3.34 -12.88 -15.30
C ASP A 311 -3.30 -13.51 -16.72
N SER A 312 -2.10 -13.77 -17.23
CA SER A 312 -1.89 -14.35 -18.58
C SER A 312 -2.40 -13.47 -19.73
N HIS A 313 -2.44 -12.15 -19.55
CA HIS A 313 -2.97 -11.20 -20.52
C HIS A 313 -2.34 -11.33 -21.91
N PHE A 314 -1.03 -11.61 -21.99
CA PHE A 314 -0.36 -11.75 -23.29
C PHE A 314 -1.01 -12.82 -24.20
N SER A 315 -1.50 -13.93 -23.64
CA SER A 315 -2.16 -14.99 -24.39
C SER A 315 -3.48 -14.56 -25.06
N LYS A 316 -4.07 -13.44 -24.62
CA LYS A 316 -5.33 -12.88 -25.12
C LYS A 316 -5.13 -11.79 -26.17
N LEU A 317 -3.89 -11.32 -26.37
CA LEU A 317 -3.62 -10.23 -27.32
C LEU A 317 -3.63 -10.71 -28.79
N ASP A 318 -3.43 -11.99 -29.04
CA ASP A 318 -3.42 -12.55 -30.40
C ASP A 318 -4.82 -12.58 -31.02
N ASP A 319 -5.87 -12.67 -30.18
CA ASP A 319 -7.26 -12.80 -30.64
C ASP A 319 -7.96 -11.44 -30.95
N LEU A 320 -7.28 -10.32 -30.74
CA LEU A 320 -7.86 -8.97 -30.84
C LEU A 320 -8.43 -8.60 -32.20
N GLN A 321 -8.01 -9.26 -33.30
CA GLN A 321 -8.52 -9.01 -34.65
C GLN A 321 -9.86 -9.71 -34.89
N GLN A 322 -10.19 -10.72 -34.10
CA GLN A 322 -11.36 -11.58 -34.29
C GLN A 322 -12.57 -11.13 -33.45
N ILE A 323 -12.42 -10.10 -32.59
CA ILE A 323 -13.51 -9.62 -31.74
C ILE A 323 -14.60 -8.95 -32.57
N ASP A 324 -15.84 -9.25 -32.20
CA ASP A 324 -17.08 -8.71 -32.77
C ASP A 324 -18.02 -8.21 -31.64
N LEU A 325 -19.25 -7.84 -32.01
CA LEU A 325 -20.25 -7.34 -31.08
C LEU A 325 -20.75 -8.38 -30.07
N ASP A 326 -20.67 -9.65 -30.38
CA ASP A 326 -21.08 -10.76 -29.50
C ASP A 326 -19.94 -11.24 -28.58
N THR A 327 -18.73 -10.81 -28.85
CA THR A 327 -17.55 -11.13 -28.01
C THR A 327 -17.77 -10.62 -26.57
N HIS A 328 -17.61 -11.54 -25.62
CA HIS A 328 -17.72 -11.22 -24.17
C HIS A 328 -16.39 -10.77 -23.62
N VAL A 329 -16.43 -9.68 -22.90
CA VAL A 329 -15.27 -9.09 -22.22
C VAL A 329 -15.58 -8.79 -20.76
N VAL A 330 -14.54 -8.75 -19.93
CA VAL A 330 -14.64 -8.43 -18.51
C VAL A 330 -13.41 -7.60 -18.08
N LYS A 331 -13.53 -6.82 -17.03
CA LYS A 331 -12.34 -6.22 -16.40
C LYS A 331 -11.37 -7.33 -15.97
N ARG A 332 -10.09 -7.12 -16.19
CA ARG A 332 -9.06 -8.07 -15.74
C ARG A 332 -9.10 -8.24 -14.23
N GLN A 333 -8.58 -9.36 -13.75
CA GLN A 333 -8.57 -9.70 -12.33
C GLN A 333 -8.00 -8.57 -11.46
N GLY A 334 -8.72 -8.19 -10.42
CA GLY A 334 -8.33 -7.18 -9.46
C GLY A 334 -8.23 -5.75 -10.04
N MET A 335 -8.79 -5.47 -11.23
CA MET A 335 -8.82 -4.11 -11.77
C MET A 335 -9.75 -3.21 -10.98
N ILE A 336 -9.19 -2.09 -10.53
CA ILE A 336 -9.93 -0.95 -9.95
C ILE A 336 -9.83 0.16 -10.99
N CYS A 337 -10.93 0.75 -11.40
CA CYS A 337 -10.92 1.85 -12.36
C CYS A 337 -11.97 2.89 -12.03
N THR A 338 -11.76 4.11 -12.52
CA THR A 338 -12.71 5.23 -12.40
C THR A 338 -12.77 6.03 -13.69
N THR A 339 -13.91 6.63 -13.94
CA THR A 339 -14.12 7.50 -15.11
C THR A 339 -14.12 8.95 -14.63
N VAL A 340 -13.32 9.78 -15.30
CA VAL A 340 -13.14 11.20 -14.98
C VAL A 340 -13.39 12.03 -16.24
N ARG A 341 -14.17 13.10 -16.11
CA ARG A 341 -14.42 14.05 -17.21
C ARG A 341 -13.80 15.41 -16.95
N LYS A 342 -13.10 15.95 -17.93
CA LYS A 342 -12.55 17.32 -17.90
C LYS A 342 -12.90 18.03 -19.21
N GLY A 343 -13.95 18.84 -19.16
CA GLY A 343 -14.47 19.52 -20.33
C GLY A 343 -14.95 18.54 -21.41
N ASP A 344 -14.33 18.61 -22.58
CA ASP A 344 -14.66 17.77 -23.75
C ASP A 344 -13.87 16.46 -23.81
N VAL A 345 -13.05 16.17 -22.80
CA VAL A 345 -12.27 14.95 -22.69
C VAL A 345 -12.78 14.12 -21.51
N VAL A 346 -12.95 12.83 -21.72
CA VAL A 346 -13.21 11.84 -20.69
C VAL A 346 -12.08 10.83 -20.66
N MET A 347 -11.69 10.39 -19.48
CA MET A 347 -10.70 9.32 -19.31
C MET A 347 -11.25 8.22 -18.41
N ILE A 348 -10.79 6.99 -18.65
CA ILE A 348 -10.90 5.89 -17.71
C ILE A 348 -9.51 5.60 -17.16
N GLN A 349 -9.34 5.81 -15.83
CA GLN A 349 -8.11 5.58 -15.08
C GLN A 349 -8.13 4.17 -14.50
N PHE A 350 -7.04 3.43 -14.65
CA PHE A 350 -6.82 2.11 -14.06
C PHE A 350 -5.35 1.95 -13.64
N PRO A 351 -4.94 0.85 -12.99
CA PRO A 351 -3.58 0.72 -12.45
C PRO A 351 -2.49 1.06 -13.46
N GLN A 352 -1.68 2.07 -13.13
CA GLN A 352 -0.55 2.61 -13.91
C GLN A 352 -0.87 3.09 -15.33
N ASN A 353 -2.14 3.07 -15.75
CA ASN A 353 -2.51 3.45 -17.11
C ASN A 353 -3.86 4.16 -17.18
N ARG A 354 -4.12 4.84 -18.29
CA ARG A 354 -5.40 5.49 -18.60
C ARG A 354 -5.67 5.52 -20.10
N VAL A 355 -6.94 5.53 -20.45
CA VAL A 355 -7.38 5.75 -21.82
C VAL A 355 -8.26 6.99 -21.87
N GLU A 356 -7.93 7.89 -22.78
CA GLU A 356 -8.65 9.14 -22.99
C GLU A 356 -9.46 9.07 -24.29
N GLY A 357 -10.61 9.73 -24.29
CA GLY A 357 -11.50 9.88 -25.42
C GLY A 357 -12.33 11.16 -25.35
N PRO A 358 -13.08 11.49 -26.40
CA PRO A 358 -14.00 12.64 -26.39
C PRO A 358 -15.17 12.36 -25.44
N ALA A 359 -15.79 13.44 -24.93
CA ALA A 359 -16.83 13.37 -23.89
C ALA A 359 -18.01 12.43 -24.23
N TYR A 360 -18.33 12.27 -25.52
CA TYR A 360 -19.43 11.37 -25.91
C TYR A 360 -19.17 9.87 -25.62
N VAL A 361 -17.94 9.48 -25.32
CA VAL A 361 -17.58 8.10 -24.92
C VAL A 361 -17.83 7.85 -23.43
N GLU A 362 -18.13 8.89 -22.64
CA GLU A 362 -18.32 8.79 -21.19
C GLU A 362 -19.30 7.70 -20.76
N PRO A 363 -20.50 7.54 -21.39
CA PRO A 363 -21.43 6.49 -21.00
C PRO A 363 -20.82 5.08 -21.08
N ALA A 364 -20.00 4.83 -22.13
CA ALA A 364 -19.33 3.54 -22.28
C ALA A 364 -18.24 3.33 -21.23
N PHE A 365 -17.45 4.35 -20.90
CA PHE A 365 -16.44 4.26 -19.83
C PHE A 365 -17.07 4.02 -18.46
N ARG A 366 -18.18 4.71 -18.12
CA ARG A 366 -18.92 4.49 -16.89
C ARG A 366 -19.47 3.07 -16.80
N PHE A 367 -20.11 2.60 -17.86
CA PHE A 367 -20.61 1.23 -17.96
C PHE A 367 -19.50 0.21 -17.67
N ILE A 368 -18.33 0.38 -18.31
CA ILE A 368 -17.18 -0.51 -18.10
C ILE A 368 -16.67 -0.41 -16.64
N ALA A 369 -16.56 0.78 -16.11
CA ALA A 369 -16.07 0.98 -14.73
C ALA A 369 -16.99 0.31 -13.70
N GLU A 370 -18.30 0.36 -13.91
CA GLU A 370 -19.33 -0.19 -12.99
C GLU A 370 -19.56 -1.69 -13.20
N SER A 371 -19.25 -2.24 -14.39
CA SER A 371 -19.47 -3.67 -14.68
C SER A 371 -18.53 -4.56 -13.90
N GLU A 372 -19.08 -5.46 -13.05
CA GLU A 372 -18.32 -6.49 -12.33
C GLU A 372 -18.34 -7.85 -13.04
N ALA A 373 -19.36 -8.11 -13.88
CA ALA A 373 -19.52 -9.33 -14.63
C ALA A 373 -19.11 -9.15 -16.12
N ALA A 374 -18.86 -10.27 -16.80
CA ALA A 374 -18.62 -10.28 -18.23
C ALA A 374 -19.85 -9.76 -19.01
N PHE A 375 -19.61 -8.99 -20.06
CA PHE A 375 -20.65 -8.43 -20.92
C PHE A 375 -20.26 -8.54 -22.40
N PRO A 376 -21.21 -8.72 -23.32
CA PRO A 376 -20.94 -8.67 -24.75
C PRO A 376 -20.73 -7.21 -25.20
N ILE A 377 -19.85 -6.99 -26.17
CA ILE A 377 -19.47 -5.63 -26.65
C ILE A 377 -20.71 -4.83 -27.07
N LYS A 378 -21.72 -5.49 -27.65
CA LYS A 378 -23.00 -4.85 -28.05
C LYS A 378 -23.76 -4.20 -26.88
N SER A 379 -23.52 -4.64 -25.64
CA SER A 379 -24.18 -4.07 -24.45
C SER A 379 -23.64 -2.70 -24.03
N LEU A 380 -22.54 -2.25 -24.62
CA LEU A 380 -22.04 -0.90 -24.36
C LEU A 380 -23.11 0.13 -24.78
N PRO A 381 -23.37 1.17 -24.00
CA PRO A 381 -24.22 2.29 -24.37
C PRO A 381 -23.83 2.84 -25.75
N ASP A 382 -24.82 3.32 -26.50
CA ASP A 382 -24.58 3.91 -27.81
C ASP A 382 -23.92 5.28 -27.66
N PHE A 383 -22.76 5.45 -28.31
CA PHE A 383 -22.01 6.70 -28.32
C PHE A 383 -21.58 7.13 -29.74
N ALA A 384 -21.56 6.24 -30.71
CA ALA A 384 -21.27 6.52 -32.11
C ALA A 384 -21.84 5.40 -33.01
N SER A 385 -21.04 4.41 -33.41
CA SER A 385 -21.45 3.26 -34.20
C SER A 385 -21.02 1.95 -33.53
N ASP A 386 -21.60 0.84 -33.99
CA ASP A 386 -21.19 -0.49 -33.53
C ASP A 386 -19.69 -0.76 -33.75
N ASN A 387 -19.16 -0.31 -34.88
CA ASN A 387 -17.72 -0.40 -35.14
C ASN A 387 -16.91 0.41 -34.11
N SER A 388 -17.42 1.54 -33.64
CA SER A 388 -16.77 2.35 -32.59
C SER A 388 -16.71 1.62 -31.26
N LYS A 389 -17.74 0.81 -30.93
CA LYS A 389 -17.73 -0.04 -29.73
C LYS A 389 -16.59 -1.07 -29.79
N ILE A 390 -16.45 -1.74 -30.96
CA ILE A 390 -15.38 -2.74 -31.20
C ILE A 390 -14.00 -2.06 -31.11
N VAL A 391 -13.82 -0.89 -31.71
CA VAL A 391 -12.55 -0.14 -31.69
C VAL A 391 -12.19 0.26 -30.25
N LEU A 392 -13.18 0.76 -29.49
CA LEU A 392 -12.95 1.12 -28.07
C LEU A 392 -12.53 -0.08 -27.27
N VAL A 393 -13.26 -1.19 -27.32
CA VAL A 393 -12.94 -2.40 -26.54
C VAL A 393 -11.59 -2.97 -26.95
N ARG A 394 -11.28 -3.01 -28.27
CA ARG A 394 -9.96 -3.44 -28.75
C ARG A 394 -8.84 -2.60 -28.17
N ARG A 395 -9.03 -1.28 -28.02
CA ARG A 395 -8.06 -0.40 -27.36
C ARG A 395 -7.93 -0.76 -25.87
N LEU A 396 -9.05 -0.93 -25.15
CA LEU A 396 -9.03 -1.26 -23.72
C LEU A 396 -8.44 -2.65 -23.41
N LEU A 397 -8.59 -3.60 -24.33
CA LEU A 397 -7.91 -4.90 -24.31
C LEU A 397 -6.39 -4.71 -24.47
N LYS A 398 -5.95 -3.94 -25.47
CA LYS A 398 -4.51 -3.65 -25.70
C LYS A 398 -3.87 -2.93 -24.52
N GLU A 399 -4.57 -1.98 -23.94
CA GLU A 399 -4.10 -1.18 -22.82
C GLU A 399 -4.20 -1.94 -21.48
N GLY A 400 -4.80 -3.12 -21.46
CA GLY A 400 -4.81 -4.02 -20.31
C GLY A 400 -5.88 -3.73 -19.25
N LEU A 401 -6.96 -3.03 -19.57
CA LEU A 401 -8.11 -2.88 -18.69
C LEU A 401 -9.05 -4.08 -18.76
N LEU A 402 -9.34 -4.55 -19.98
CA LEU A 402 -10.25 -5.65 -20.24
C LEU A 402 -9.51 -6.93 -20.66
N THR A 403 -10.21 -8.06 -20.57
CA THR A 403 -9.81 -9.35 -21.14
C THR A 403 -11.00 -10.03 -21.81
N ILE A 404 -10.73 -10.90 -22.78
CA ILE A 404 -11.73 -11.73 -23.44
C ILE A 404 -12.03 -12.94 -22.52
N VAL A 405 -13.32 -13.30 -22.42
CA VAL A 405 -13.80 -14.45 -21.62
C VAL A 405 -13.78 -15.73 -22.42
#